data_2baa2b8137ebc7f04d9c62f84f615810
#
_entry.id   2baa2b8137ebc7f04d9c62f84f615810
#
_cell.length_a   1.000
_cell.length_b   1.000
_cell.length_c   1.000
_cell.angle_alpha   90.00
_cell.angle_beta   90.00
_cell.angle_gamma   90.00
#
_symmetry.space_group_name_H-M   'P 1'
#
loop_
_entity.id
_entity.type
_entity.pdbx_description
1 polymer ?
#
loop_
_entity_poly.entity_id
_entity_poly.type
_entity_poly.pdbx_seq_one_letter_code
_entity_poly.pdbx_strand_id
1 'polypeptide(L)'
;MLPTQSDRLLSYGDPQGEADLRQVLADYIRQRRNVNCSADDIVIGAGVQSILNLLCPLIHDRKTVSFPNASFVQGSTIFSDYGFEVQYRNKDCDVIYVSPAHMTKWGEIMPVSRRMELVHYAAAKGSLIIEDDFENEFVYFQRPTPSLFNLAGGHGVVYIGSFSRLLLPSIRLSFMVLPPSLSRKYAAVAERYSQTASKAEQIALCQFIRDGHLTSQTKKLKKLYAQKLKALENEVRNTFGSNCTIQTGAAGTSLALTIPYARTGLELKKEARMHGMSLLILEENAATITILLSCSSITTDDFAPACQLLSRLLNK
;
A
#
# COMPACT_ATOMS: atom_id res chain seq x y z
N MET A 1 0.64 23.24 20.42
CA MET A 1 1.11 23.10 19.04
C MET A 1 0.21 23.79 18.03
N LEU A 2 -1.04 23.34 17.77
CA LEU A 2 -1.94 24.05 16.84
C LEU A 2 -2.23 25.51 17.22
N PRO A 3 -2.39 25.89 18.51
CA PRO A 3 -2.55 27.29 18.89
C PRO A 3 -1.40 28.22 18.50
N THR A 4 -0.19 27.69 18.37
CA THR A 4 0.99 28.48 17.93
C THR A 4 1.10 28.60 16.40
N GLN A 5 0.21 27.99 15.65
CA GLN A 5 0.14 27.97 14.19
C GLN A 5 -1.17 28.59 13.67
N SER A 6 -1.86 29.39 14.49
CA SER A 6 -3.19 29.95 14.18
C SER A 6 -3.20 30.71 12.84
N ASP A 7 -2.20 31.55 12.58
CA ASP A 7 -2.13 32.34 11.36
C ASP A 7 -1.99 31.45 10.10
N ARG A 8 -1.24 30.36 10.21
CA ARG A 8 -1.14 29.37 9.13
C ARG A 8 -2.46 28.65 8.89
N LEU A 9 -3.21 28.35 9.94
CA LEU A 9 -4.48 27.62 9.85
C LEU A 9 -5.61 28.48 9.26
N LEU A 10 -5.52 29.80 9.35
CA LEU A 10 -6.50 30.74 8.78
C LEU A 10 -6.29 31.00 7.27
N SER A 11 -5.26 30.45 6.65
CA SER A 11 -4.99 30.59 5.22
C SER A 11 -5.13 29.25 4.48
N TYR A 12 -5.46 29.29 3.19
CA TYR A 12 -5.41 28.10 2.33
C TYR A 12 -4.00 27.51 2.28
N GLY A 13 -3.92 26.17 2.11
CA GLY A 13 -2.66 25.46 1.94
C GLY A 13 -2.06 25.62 0.55
N ASP A 14 -0.76 25.38 0.44
CA ASP A 14 -0.10 25.22 -0.86
C ASP A 14 -0.75 24.05 -1.63
N PRO A 15 -1.13 24.22 -2.91
CA PRO A 15 -1.73 23.15 -3.72
C PRO A 15 -0.92 21.86 -3.73
N GLN A 16 0.40 21.97 -3.67
CA GLN A 16 1.33 20.83 -3.62
C GLN A 16 1.43 20.19 -2.22
N GLY A 17 0.96 20.88 -1.18
CA GLY A 17 1.08 20.53 0.23
C GLY A 17 2.09 21.41 0.96
N GLU A 18 2.00 21.48 2.28
CA GLU A 18 2.84 22.33 3.13
C GLU A 18 4.33 22.09 2.88
N ALA A 19 5.07 23.14 2.55
CA ALA A 19 6.48 23.05 2.13
C ALA A 19 7.39 22.41 3.20
N ASP A 20 7.14 22.70 4.47
CA ASP A 20 7.88 22.11 5.59
C ASP A 20 7.62 20.61 5.74
N LEU A 21 6.40 20.13 5.47
CA LEU A 21 6.10 18.70 5.44
C LEU A 21 6.78 18.03 4.24
N ARG A 22 6.73 18.63 3.05
CA ARG A 22 7.40 18.09 1.86
C ARG A 22 8.91 17.93 2.07
N GLN A 23 9.55 18.91 2.71
CA GLN A 23 10.97 18.84 3.04
C GLN A 23 11.28 17.69 4.02
N VAL A 24 10.50 17.57 5.08
CA VAL A 24 10.67 16.49 6.08
C VAL A 24 10.41 15.12 5.47
N LEU A 25 9.46 15.01 4.54
CA LEU A 25 9.19 13.78 3.81
C LEU A 25 10.33 13.40 2.89
N ALA A 26 10.93 14.35 2.15
CA ALA A 26 12.09 14.08 1.30
C ALA A 26 13.24 13.47 2.11
N ASP A 27 13.53 14.03 3.28
CA ASP A 27 14.57 13.49 4.18
C ASP A 27 14.20 12.12 4.75
N TYR A 28 12.95 11.93 5.15
CA TYR A 28 12.44 10.66 5.69
C TYR A 28 12.53 9.52 4.68
N ILE A 29 12.04 9.72 3.45
CA ILE A 29 12.03 8.67 2.42
C ILE A 29 13.44 8.41 1.86
N ARG A 30 14.30 9.42 1.81
CA ARG A 30 15.72 9.22 1.49
C ARG A 30 16.39 8.27 2.48
N GLN A 31 16.21 8.51 3.78
CA GLN A 31 16.82 7.68 4.83
C GLN A 31 16.23 6.27 4.90
N ARG A 32 14.93 6.11 4.62
CA ARG A 32 14.22 4.85 4.81
C ARG A 32 14.15 3.99 3.56
N ARG A 33 14.05 4.62 2.39
CA ARG A 33 13.77 3.96 1.12
C ARG A 33 14.81 4.27 0.06
N ASN A 34 15.79 5.10 0.38
CA ASN A 34 16.78 5.60 -0.56
C ASN A 34 16.14 6.29 -1.79
N VAL A 35 14.94 6.87 -1.59
CA VAL A 35 14.25 7.69 -2.60
C VAL A 35 14.86 9.08 -2.57
N ASN A 36 15.69 9.38 -3.57
CA ASN A 36 16.35 10.69 -3.70
C ASN A 36 15.46 11.62 -4.52
N CYS A 37 14.91 12.62 -3.88
CA CYS A 37 14.07 13.65 -4.51
C CYS A 37 14.22 14.97 -3.75
N SER A 38 13.80 16.07 -4.36
CA SER A 38 13.62 17.36 -3.71
C SER A 38 12.21 17.48 -3.11
N ALA A 39 12.01 18.44 -2.21
CA ALA A 39 10.69 18.78 -1.70
C ALA A 39 9.73 19.21 -2.82
N ASP A 40 10.25 19.78 -3.91
CA ASP A 40 9.47 20.24 -5.05
C ASP A 40 8.98 19.10 -5.96
N ASP A 41 9.52 17.90 -5.80
CA ASP A 41 9.04 16.70 -6.50
C ASP A 41 7.89 16.00 -5.74
N ILE A 42 7.62 16.41 -4.49
CA ILE A 42 6.62 15.77 -3.63
C ILE A 42 5.28 16.50 -3.72
N VAL A 43 4.21 15.75 -3.97
CA VAL A 43 2.83 16.24 -3.93
C VAL A 43 2.06 15.48 -2.86
N ILE A 44 1.41 16.21 -1.94
CA ILE A 44 0.61 15.66 -0.84
C ILE A 44 -0.87 15.62 -1.25
N GLY A 45 -1.60 14.58 -0.83
CA GLY A 45 -3.03 14.48 -1.09
C GLY A 45 -3.77 13.68 -0.01
N ALA A 46 -5.11 13.78 -0.03
CA ALA A 46 -6.01 13.13 0.91
C ALA A 46 -6.19 11.63 0.59
N GLY A 47 -5.10 10.86 0.72
CA GLY A 47 -5.05 9.44 0.41
C GLY A 47 -4.72 9.15 -1.06
N VAL A 48 -4.44 7.88 -1.37
CA VAL A 48 -3.95 7.45 -2.69
C VAL A 48 -4.93 7.80 -3.82
N GLN A 49 -6.24 7.73 -3.60
CA GLN A 49 -7.23 8.09 -4.61
C GLN A 49 -7.08 9.55 -5.05
N SER A 50 -6.91 10.48 -4.10
CA SER A 50 -6.68 11.90 -4.41
C SER A 50 -5.37 12.10 -5.19
N ILE A 51 -4.33 11.37 -4.83
CA ILE A 51 -3.04 11.38 -5.55
C ILE A 51 -3.22 10.89 -7.00
N LEU A 52 -3.95 9.79 -7.22
CA LEU A 52 -4.20 9.26 -8.57
C LEU A 52 -5.05 10.21 -9.41
N ASN A 53 -6.05 10.89 -8.82
CA ASN A 53 -6.83 11.92 -9.50
C ASN A 53 -5.99 13.13 -9.95
N LEU A 54 -4.92 13.45 -9.23
CA LEU A 54 -3.94 14.48 -9.65
C LEU A 54 -2.97 13.95 -10.71
N LEU A 55 -2.61 12.66 -10.64
CA LEU A 55 -1.64 12.05 -11.55
C LEU A 55 -2.22 11.76 -12.94
N CYS A 56 -3.43 11.21 -13.03
CA CYS A 56 -4.02 10.81 -14.31
C CYS A 56 -4.06 11.93 -15.36
N PRO A 57 -4.47 13.19 -15.03
CA PRO A 57 -4.40 14.30 -15.97
C PRO A 57 -3.00 14.63 -16.49
N LEU A 58 -1.96 14.42 -15.68
CA LEU A 58 -0.58 14.70 -16.07
C LEU A 58 -0.02 13.71 -17.09
N ILE A 59 -0.63 12.52 -17.15
CA ILE A 59 -0.22 11.40 -18.02
C ILE A 59 -1.29 11.02 -19.05
N HIS A 60 -2.16 11.97 -19.42
CA HIS A 60 -3.28 11.78 -20.36
C HIS A 60 -2.86 11.37 -21.77
N ASP A 61 -1.58 11.55 -22.11
CA ASP A 61 -0.94 11.09 -23.34
C ASP A 61 -0.78 9.56 -23.38
N ARG A 62 -0.92 8.87 -22.27
CA ARG A 62 -0.89 7.41 -22.12
C ARG A 62 -2.30 6.82 -22.19
N LYS A 63 -2.44 5.59 -22.69
CA LYS A 63 -3.76 4.99 -22.96
C LYS A 63 -4.05 3.74 -22.16
N THR A 64 -3.00 3.00 -21.76
CA THR A 64 -3.14 1.70 -21.11
C THR A 64 -2.49 1.69 -19.76
N VAL A 65 -3.12 1.01 -18.78
CA VAL A 65 -2.55 0.79 -17.45
C VAL A 65 -2.67 -0.67 -17.04
N SER A 66 -1.58 -1.24 -16.53
CA SER A 66 -1.56 -2.59 -15.98
C SER A 66 -1.53 -2.59 -14.47
N PHE A 67 -2.42 -3.36 -13.84
CA PHE A 67 -2.40 -3.67 -12.41
C PHE A 67 -1.95 -5.11 -12.16
N PRO A 68 -1.41 -5.45 -10.97
CA PRO A 68 -1.06 -6.83 -10.61
C PRO A 68 -2.28 -7.77 -10.62
N ASN A 69 -3.43 -7.26 -10.22
CA ASN A 69 -4.72 -7.98 -10.17
C ASN A 69 -5.87 -6.98 -9.94
N ALA A 70 -7.11 -7.47 -9.96
CA ALA A 70 -8.33 -6.66 -9.78
C ALA A 70 -8.62 -6.24 -8.32
N SER A 71 -7.71 -6.46 -7.36
CA SER A 71 -8.03 -6.22 -5.94
C SER A 71 -7.98 -4.76 -5.53
N PHE A 72 -7.28 -3.91 -6.28
CA PHE A 72 -7.27 -2.46 -6.04
C PHE A 72 -8.33 -1.79 -6.94
N VAL A 73 -9.59 -2.07 -6.63
CA VAL A 73 -10.77 -1.58 -7.38
C VAL A 73 -10.76 -0.07 -7.53
N GLN A 74 -10.46 0.67 -6.45
CA GLN A 74 -10.48 2.15 -6.48
C GLN A 74 -9.45 2.72 -7.46
N GLY A 75 -8.25 2.12 -7.53
CA GLY A 75 -7.22 2.55 -8.47
C GLY A 75 -7.63 2.26 -9.91
N SER A 76 -8.08 1.05 -10.21
CA SER A 76 -8.52 0.69 -11.56
C SER A 76 -9.72 1.51 -12.03
N THR A 77 -10.67 1.81 -11.12
CA THR A 77 -11.82 2.69 -11.42
C THR A 77 -11.36 4.09 -11.82
N ILE A 78 -10.47 4.72 -11.03
CA ILE A 78 -9.96 6.06 -11.34
C ILE A 78 -9.31 6.09 -12.73
N PHE A 79 -8.42 5.14 -13.04
CA PHE A 79 -7.80 5.10 -14.37
C PHE A 79 -8.84 4.91 -15.48
N SER A 80 -9.84 4.05 -15.28
CA SER A 80 -10.94 3.86 -16.22
C SER A 80 -11.75 5.15 -16.42
N ASP A 81 -12.06 5.90 -15.35
CA ASP A 81 -12.79 7.16 -15.40
C ASP A 81 -12.02 8.24 -16.18
N TYR A 82 -10.69 8.20 -16.19
CA TYR A 82 -9.84 9.05 -17.01
C TYR A 82 -9.58 8.50 -18.42
N GLY A 83 -10.28 7.43 -18.82
CA GLY A 83 -10.24 6.88 -20.18
C GLY A 83 -9.07 5.95 -20.46
N PHE A 84 -8.37 5.45 -19.43
CA PHE A 84 -7.35 4.41 -19.61
C PHE A 84 -8.00 3.04 -19.80
N GLU A 85 -7.45 2.26 -20.72
CA GLU A 85 -7.74 0.83 -20.79
C GLU A 85 -7.02 0.10 -19.66
N VAL A 86 -7.79 -0.48 -18.74
CA VAL A 86 -7.26 -1.21 -17.56
C VAL A 86 -6.99 -2.66 -17.95
N GLN A 87 -5.77 -3.09 -17.74
CA GLN A 87 -5.32 -4.46 -17.98
C GLN A 87 -4.68 -5.05 -16.72
N TYR A 88 -4.47 -6.37 -16.71
CA TYR A 88 -3.86 -7.05 -15.58
C TYR A 88 -2.64 -7.87 -16.01
N ARG A 89 -1.53 -7.78 -15.26
CA ARG A 89 -0.30 -8.54 -15.49
C ARG A 89 0.27 -8.37 -16.90
N ASN A 90 0.01 -7.23 -17.53
CA ASN A 90 0.56 -6.89 -18.84
C ASN A 90 1.66 -5.83 -18.71
N LYS A 91 2.91 -6.24 -18.93
CA LYS A 91 4.07 -5.35 -18.87
C LYS A 91 4.21 -4.41 -20.09
N ASP A 92 3.42 -4.64 -21.13
CA ASP A 92 3.47 -3.86 -22.39
C ASP A 92 2.58 -2.61 -22.35
N CYS A 93 1.87 -2.36 -21.24
CA CYS A 93 1.09 -1.14 -21.04
C CYS A 93 1.96 0.12 -20.91
N ASP A 94 1.37 1.27 -21.25
CA ASP A 94 2.01 2.59 -21.09
C ASP A 94 2.30 2.94 -19.64
N VAL A 95 1.46 2.43 -18.71
CA VAL A 95 1.58 2.61 -17.27
C VAL A 95 1.57 1.24 -16.58
N ILE A 96 2.51 1.02 -15.67
CA ILE A 96 2.62 -0.22 -14.90
C ILE A 96 2.49 0.12 -13.41
N TYR A 97 1.33 -0.21 -12.82
CA TYR A 97 1.09 -0.03 -11.38
C TYR A 97 1.53 -1.28 -10.62
N VAL A 98 2.44 -1.13 -9.68
CA VAL A 98 2.96 -2.26 -8.88
C VAL A 98 3.18 -1.87 -7.42
N SER A 99 3.04 -2.87 -6.54
CA SER A 99 3.36 -2.74 -5.11
C SER A 99 4.47 -3.73 -4.76
N PRO A 100 5.76 -3.35 -4.91
CA PRO A 100 6.88 -4.28 -4.79
C PRO A 100 7.07 -4.88 -3.40
N ALA A 101 6.57 -4.22 -2.36
CA ALA A 101 6.57 -4.74 -0.99
C ALA A 101 5.41 -5.72 -0.72
N HIS A 102 4.40 -5.75 -1.61
CA HIS A 102 3.16 -6.53 -1.49
C HIS A 102 2.75 -7.13 -2.84
N MET A 103 3.56 -8.05 -3.37
CA MET A 103 3.25 -8.79 -4.61
C MET A 103 1.99 -9.64 -4.47
N THR A 104 1.76 -10.15 -3.25
CA THR A 104 0.59 -10.95 -2.87
C THR A 104 -0.06 -10.38 -1.63
N LYS A 105 -1.31 -10.72 -1.37
CA LYS A 105 -2.04 -10.27 -0.17
C LYS A 105 -1.47 -10.82 1.14
N TRP A 106 -0.65 -11.87 1.09
CA TRP A 106 0.07 -12.43 2.24
C TRP A 106 1.52 -11.93 2.37
N GLY A 107 1.91 -10.90 1.62
CA GLY A 107 3.14 -10.14 1.85
C GLY A 107 4.40 -10.69 1.18
N GLU A 108 4.30 -11.31 0.02
CA GLU A 108 5.49 -11.60 -0.79
C GLU A 108 6.10 -10.32 -1.35
N ILE A 109 7.42 -10.26 -1.34
CA ILE A 109 8.19 -9.10 -1.78
C ILE A 109 8.81 -9.39 -3.14
N MET A 110 8.76 -8.41 -4.06
CA MET A 110 9.43 -8.51 -5.35
C MET A 110 10.95 -8.58 -5.17
N PRO A 111 11.62 -9.66 -5.66
CA PRO A 111 13.07 -9.77 -5.62
C PRO A 111 13.78 -8.62 -6.34
N VAL A 112 14.99 -8.27 -5.92
CA VAL A 112 15.77 -7.15 -6.50
C VAL A 112 16.03 -7.38 -8.00
N SER A 113 16.38 -8.59 -8.41
CA SER A 113 16.57 -8.94 -9.84
C SER A 113 15.32 -8.59 -10.68
N ARG A 114 14.13 -8.97 -10.17
CA ARG A 114 12.87 -8.68 -10.84
C ARG A 114 12.54 -7.18 -10.88
N ARG A 115 12.93 -6.42 -9.84
CA ARG A 115 12.81 -4.95 -9.82
C ARG A 115 13.68 -4.32 -10.91
N MET A 116 14.93 -4.77 -11.03
CA MET A 116 15.86 -4.30 -12.07
C MET A 116 15.36 -4.63 -13.49
N GLU A 117 14.89 -5.87 -13.71
CA GLU A 117 14.29 -6.27 -14.98
C GLU A 117 13.12 -5.37 -15.36
N LEU A 118 12.21 -5.10 -14.41
CA LEU A 118 11.03 -4.26 -14.64
C LEU A 118 11.44 -2.81 -14.98
N VAL A 119 12.39 -2.23 -14.24
CA VAL A 119 12.88 -0.87 -14.50
C VAL A 119 13.52 -0.77 -15.89
N HIS A 120 14.41 -1.71 -16.23
CA HIS A 120 15.06 -1.73 -17.56
C HIS A 120 14.04 -1.91 -18.67
N TYR A 121 13.10 -2.83 -18.50
CA TYR A 121 12.05 -3.07 -19.48
C TYR A 121 11.16 -1.82 -19.71
N ALA A 122 10.70 -1.21 -18.63
CA ALA A 122 9.86 0.00 -18.70
C ALA A 122 10.61 1.17 -19.36
N ALA A 123 11.90 1.35 -19.01
CA ALA A 123 12.73 2.38 -19.62
C ALA A 123 12.90 2.15 -21.14
N ALA A 124 13.14 0.92 -21.57
CA ALA A 124 13.29 0.58 -22.99
C ALA A 124 12.00 0.80 -23.81
N LYS A 125 10.84 0.59 -23.17
CA LYS A 125 9.50 0.78 -23.78
C LYS A 125 8.97 2.23 -23.65
N GLY A 126 9.57 3.07 -22.81
CA GLY A 126 9.04 4.37 -22.45
C GLY A 126 7.81 4.31 -21.54
N SER A 127 7.56 3.16 -20.89
CA SER A 127 6.47 2.99 -19.94
C SER A 127 6.74 3.73 -18.64
N LEU A 128 5.69 4.25 -17.99
CA LEU A 128 5.76 4.83 -16.67
C LEU A 128 5.46 3.76 -15.61
N ILE A 129 6.30 3.63 -14.61
CA ILE A 129 6.00 2.80 -13.45
C ILE A 129 5.35 3.67 -12.36
N ILE A 130 4.30 3.16 -11.74
CA ILE A 130 3.75 3.69 -10.48
C ILE A 130 4.09 2.68 -9.39
N GLU A 131 5.03 3.03 -8.53
CA GLU A 131 5.44 2.24 -7.38
C GLU A 131 4.60 2.64 -6.16
N ASP A 132 3.63 1.81 -5.78
CA ASP A 132 2.87 1.97 -4.55
C ASP A 132 3.57 1.22 -3.41
N ASP A 133 4.22 1.98 -2.54
CA ASP A 133 5.08 1.45 -1.47
C ASP A 133 4.33 1.32 -0.13
N PHE A 134 3.03 1.02 -0.19
CA PHE A 134 2.23 0.84 1.02
C PHE A 134 2.72 -0.37 1.84
N GLU A 135 2.64 -0.25 3.18
CA GLU A 135 3.05 -1.29 4.15
C GLU A 135 4.52 -1.76 4.05
N ASN A 136 5.37 -1.07 3.29
CA ASN A 136 6.79 -1.43 3.21
C ASN A 136 7.50 -1.36 4.59
N GLU A 137 7.01 -0.56 5.51
CA GLU A 137 7.49 -0.50 6.88
C GLU A 137 7.29 -1.83 7.64
N PHE A 138 6.35 -2.67 7.22
CA PHE A 138 6.05 -3.96 7.81
C PHE A 138 6.79 -5.13 7.13
N VAL A 139 7.99 -4.89 6.63
CA VAL A 139 8.95 -5.94 6.22
C VAL A 139 9.70 -6.41 7.46
N TYR A 140 9.54 -7.67 7.85
CA TYR A 140 10.02 -8.18 9.15
C TYR A 140 11.36 -8.90 9.07
N PHE A 141 11.53 -9.79 8.10
CA PHE A 141 12.57 -10.81 8.11
C PHE A 141 13.60 -10.65 7.00
N GLN A 142 13.54 -9.58 6.23
CA GLN A 142 14.46 -9.30 5.14
C GLN A 142 15.14 -7.94 5.29
N ARG A 143 16.29 -7.78 4.65
CA ARG A 143 16.89 -6.45 4.50
C ARG A 143 16.00 -5.58 3.61
N PRO A 144 15.93 -4.27 3.89
CA PRO A 144 15.21 -3.35 3.01
C PRO A 144 15.68 -3.51 1.56
N THR A 145 14.75 -3.73 0.65
CA THR A 145 15.04 -3.77 -0.79
C THR A 145 14.94 -2.36 -1.36
N PRO A 146 15.80 -1.98 -2.32
CA PRO A 146 15.73 -0.66 -2.94
C PRO A 146 14.39 -0.47 -3.66
N SER A 147 13.85 0.76 -3.64
CA SER A 147 12.64 1.12 -4.39
C SER A 147 12.92 1.06 -5.90
N LEU A 148 11.87 0.88 -6.70
CA LEU A 148 11.97 1.00 -8.17
C LEU A 148 12.38 2.42 -8.56
N PHE A 149 11.87 3.44 -7.84
CA PHE A 149 12.28 4.82 -8.03
C PHE A 149 13.80 5.01 -7.90
N ASN A 150 14.39 4.42 -6.85
CA ASN A 150 15.84 4.49 -6.67
C ASN A 150 16.60 3.73 -7.77
N LEU A 151 16.16 2.52 -8.12
CA LEU A 151 16.79 1.70 -9.17
C LEU A 151 16.72 2.38 -10.54
N ALA A 152 15.68 3.18 -10.79
CA ALA A 152 15.50 3.96 -12.01
C ALA A 152 16.22 5.32 -11.98
N GLY A 153 16.99 5.64 -10.93
CA GLY A 153 17.64 6.94 -10.78
C GLY A 153 16.66 8.12 -10.74
N GLY A 154 15.43 7.91 -10.29
CA GLY A 154 14.38 8.94 -10.23
C GLY A 154 13.69 9.24 -11.58
N HIS A 155 13.90 8.43 -12.61
CA HIS A 155 13.32 8.64 -13.94
C HIS A 155 12.28 7.56 -14.29
N GLY A 156 11.18 7.96 -14.95
CA GLY A 156 10.16 7.01 -15.42
C GLY A 156 9.40 6.24 -14.32
N VAL A 157 9.55 6.65 -13.07
CA VAL A 157 8.85 6.06 -11.93
C VAL A 157 8.19 7.16 -11.10
N VAL A 158 6.91 7.00 -10.78
CA VAL A 158 6.20 7.75 -9.74
C VAL A 158 6.22 6.90 -8.49
N TYR A 159 6.71 7.43 -7.38
CA TYR A 159 6.67 6.74 -6.09
C TYR A 159 5.51 7.26 -5.26
N ILE A 160 4.71 6.36 -4.68
CA ILE A 160 3.57 6.70 -3.82
C ILE A 160 3.81 6.13 -2.41
N GLY A 161 3.65 6.98 -1.41
CA GLY A 161 3.66 6.60 0.00
C GLY A 161 2.36 6.99 0.72
N SER A 162 1.99 6.23 1.75
CA SER A 162 0.77 6.45 2.51
C SER A 162 0.99 6.25 4.01
N PHE A 163 0.35 7.11 4.83
CA PHE A 163 0.40 7.02 6.28
C PHE A 163 -0.81 6.28 6.89
N SER A 164 -1.78 5.87 6.07
CA SER A 164 -3.03 5.25 6.55
C SER A 164 -2.83 3.96 7.35
N ARG A 165 -1.81 3.17 7.02
CA ARG A 165 -1.47 1.94 7.75
C ARG A 165 -0.46 2.16 8.87
N LEU A 166 0.42 3.14 8.70
CA LEU A 166 1.50 3.42 9.65
C LEU A 166 1.02 4.22 10.86
N LEU A 167 0.02 5.07 10.69
CA LEU A 167 -0.61 5.86 11.75
C LEU A 167 -2.04 5.40 11.99
N LEU A 168 -2.97 5.96 11.25
CA LEU A 168 -4.39 5.59 11.32
C LEU A 168 -5.08 5.84 9.96
N PRO A 169 -6.04 5.00 9.56
CA PRO A 169 -6.71 5.15 8.27
C PRO A 169 -7.45 6.47 8.08
N SER A 170 -7.92 7.09 9.17
CA SER A 170 -8.67 8.35 9.16
C SER A 170 -7.80 9.59 8.89
N ILE A 171 -6.48 9.52 9.03
CA ILE A 171 -5.58 10.67 8.79
C ILE A 171 -5.60 11.12 7.31
N ARG A 172 -5.92 10.21 6.40
CA ARG A 172 -6.03 10.48 4.97
C ARG A 172 -4.87 11.25 4.36
N LEU A 173 -3.64 10.99 4.80
CA LEU A 173 -2.43 11.58 4.23
C LEU A 173 -1.66 10.55 3.42
N SER A 174 -1.42 10.90 2.16
CA SER A 174 -0.56 10.19 1.22
C SER A 174 0.24 11.21 0.40
N PHE A 175 1.29 10.77 -0.23
CA PHE A 175 2.10 11.62 -1.09
C PHE A 175 2.59 10.84 -2.30
N MET A 176 2.91 11.56 -3.38
CA MET A 176 3.66 11.02 -4.51
C MET A 176 4.96 11.80 -4.70
N VAL A 177 5.99 11.11 -5.17
CA VAL A 177 7.21 11.70 -5.70
C VAL A 177 7.15 11.59 -7.21
N LEU A 178 7.18 12.72 -7.87
CA LEU A 178 7.12 12.81 -9.32
C LEU A 178 8.53 12.75 -9.92
N PRO A 179 8.73 12.01 -11.03
CA PRO A 179 9.97 12.12 -11.79
C PRO A 179 10.08 13.54 -12.41
N PRO A 180 11.28 14.05 -12.72
CA PRO A 180 11.51 15.45 -13.10
C PRO A 180 10.63 15.94 -14.26
N SER A 181 10.27 15.07 -15.21
CA SER A 181 9.40 15.44 -16.33
C SER A 181 7.97 15.72 -15.87
N LEU A 182 7.42 14.91 -14.94
CA LEU A 182 6.08 15.10 -14.39
C LEU A 182 6.06 16.20 -13.32
N SER A 183 7.14 16.37 -12.54
CA SER A 183 7.28 17.46 -11.58
C SER A 183 7.12 18.83 -12.26
N ARG A 184 7.83 19.02 -13.39
CA ARG A 184 7.66 20.26 -14.21
C ARG A 184 6.25 20.42 -14.78
N LYS A 185 5.63 19.31 -15.28
CA LYS A 185 4.23 19.35 -15.77
C LYS A 185 3.26 19.75 -14.64
N TYR A 186 3.45 19.19 -13.44
CA TYR A 186 2.60 19.50 -12.29
C TYR A 186 2.78 20.96 -11.85
N ALA A 187 4.00 21.46 -11.72
CA ALA A 187 4.29 22.83 -11.32
C ALA A 187 3.60 23.86 -12.22
N ALA A 188 3.50 23.58 -13.53
CA ALA A 188 2.83 24.46 -14.48
C ALA A 188 1.29 24.54 -14.31
N VAL A 189 0.69 23.59 -13.58
CA VAL A 189 -0.76 23.51 -13.40
C VAL A 189 -1.19 23.50 -11.93
N ALA A 190 -0.25 23.47 -10.98
CA ALA A 190 -0.51 23.29 -9.55
C ALA A 190 -1.54 24.30 -9.01
N GLU A 191 -1.43 25.56 -9.39
CA GLU A 191 -2.34 26.63 -8.94
C GLU A 191 -3.80 26.45 -9.41
N ARG A 192 -4.05 25.53 -10.35
CA ARG A 192 -5.42 25.18 -10.79
C ARG A 192 -6.12 24.20 -9.85
N TYR A 193 -5.40 23.64 -8.90
CA TYR A 193 -5.90 22.66 -7.95
C TYR A 193 -5.86 23.22 -6.53
N SER A 194 -6.86 22.87 -5.73
CA SER A 194 -6.83 23.12 -4.29
C SER A 194 -6.25 21.92 -3.57
N GLN A 195 -5.55 22.17 -2.47
CA GLN A 195 -5.04 21.10 -1.61
C GLN A 195 -6.20 20.31 -1.01
N THR A 196 -6.16 18.99 -1.17
CA THR A 196 -7.21 18.07 -0.70
C THR A 196 -6.98 17.57 0.73
N ALA A 197 -5.72 17.53 1.19
CA ALA A 197 -5.37 17.09 2.53
C ALA A 197 -5.47 18.24 3.53
N SER A 198 -5.99 17.95 4.73
CA SER A 198 -6.13 18.93 5.81
C SER A 198 -4.78 19.56 6.19
N LYS A 199 -4.73 20.88 6.19
CA LYS A 199 -3.55 21.65 6.58
C LYS A 199 -3.14 21.36 8.04
N ALA A 200 -4.11 21.23 8.93
CA ALA A 200 -3.85 20.91 10.33
C ALA A 200 -3.17 19.53 10.50
N GLU A 201 -3.62 18.53 9.73
CA GLU A 201 -3.02 17.19 9.74
C GLU A 201 -1.62 17.20 9.11
N GLN A 202 -1.39 17.99 8.07
CA GLN A 202 -0.07 18.17 7.47
C GLN A 202 0.92 18.79 8.47
N ILE A 203 0.53 19.85 9.17
CA ILE A 203 1.35 20.50 10.21
C ILE A 203 1.64 19.52 11.35
N ALA A 204 0.63 18.78 11.80
CA ALA A 204 0.78 17.80 12.87
C ALA A 204 1.74 16.67 12.47
N LEU A 205 1.59 16.13 11.26
CA LEU A 205 2.47 15.08 10.73
C LEU A 205 3.91 15.57 10.56
N CYS A 206 4.11 16.80 10.06
CA CYS A 206 5.43 17.42 9.94
C CYS A 206 6.16 17.42 11.29
N GLN A 207 5.51 17.90 12.33
CA GLN A 207 6.08 17.92 13.67
C GLN A 207 6.32 16.50 14.21
N PHE A 208 5.38 15.58 14.03
CA PHE A 208 5.49 14.20 14.45
C PHE A 208 6.71 13.48 13.83
N ILE A 209 7.02 13.79 12.57
CA ILE A 209 8.22 13.26 11.91
C ILE A 209 9.47 13.93 12.46
N ARG A 210 9.51 15.26 12.59
CA ARG A 210 10.66 16.04 13.11
C ARG A 210 11.07 15.60 14.51
N ASP A 211 10.11 15.33 15.37
CA ASP A 211 10.35 14.88 16.75
C ASP A 211 10.76 13.40 16.83
N GLY A 212 10.87 12.71 15.69
CA GLY A 212 11.27 11.30 15.62
C GLY A 212 10.18 10.31 16.05
N HIS A 213 8.97 10.80 16.34
CA HIS A 213 7.85 9.96 16.78
C HIS A 213 7.42 8.95 15.72
N LEU A 214 7.41 9.32 14.44
CA LEU A 214 7.10 8.39 13.35
C LEU A 214 8.05 7.20 13.31
N THR A 215 9.35 7.45 13.49
CA THR A 215 10.38 6.40 13.54
C THR A 215 10.17 5.47 14.74
N SER A 216 9.88 6.02 15.90
CA SER A 216 9.61 5.25 17.12
C SER A 216 8.34 4.40 16.98
N GLN A 217 7.28 5.00 16.46
CA GLN A 217 6.00 4.32 16.20
C GLN A 217 6.16 3.17 15.20
N THR A 218 6.86 3.40 14.09
CA THR A 218 7.15 2.37 13.07
C THR A 218 7.85 1.16 13.71
N LYS A 219 8.87 1.39 14.55
CA LYS A 219 9.58 0.29 15.23
C LYS A 219 8.66 -0.50 16.16
N LYS A 220 7.79 0.18 16.93
CA LYS A 220 6.82 -0.47 17.82
C LYS A 220 5.81 -1.30 17.04
N LEU A 221 5.21 -0.75 15.98
CA LEU A 221 4.23 -1.44 15.14
C LEU A 221 4.86 -2.63 14.43
N LYS A 222 6.07 -2.47 13.89
CA LYS A 222 6.81 -3.56 13.26
C LYS A 222 6.99 -4.75 14.20
N LYS A 223 7.42 -4.51 15.45
CA LYS A 223 7.56 -5.55 16.47
C LYS A 223 6.21 -6.20 16.81
N LEU A 224 5.18 -5.38 17.04
CA LEU A 224 3.85 -5.84 17.38
C LEU A 224 3.26 -6.76 16.30
N TYR A 225 3.26 -6.32 15.03
CA TYR A 225 2.67 -7.09 13.95
C TYR A 225 3.47 -8.34 13.60
N ALA A 226 4.80 -8.31 13.72
CA ALA A 226 5.62 -9.51 13.57
C ALA A 226 5.26 -10.58 14.62
N GLN A 227 5.06 -10.18 15.88
CA GLN A 227 4.63 -11.06 16.96
C GLN A 227 3.21 -11.60 16.74
N LYS A 228 2.26 -10.72 16.36
CA LYS A 228 0.88 -11.10 16.07
C LYS A 228 0.78 -12.07 14.91
N LEU A 229 1.52 -11.83 13.82
CA LEU A 229 1.49 -12.72 12.65
C LEU A 229 2.03 -14.10 13.00
N LYS A 230 3.13 -14.17 13.76
CA LYS A 230 3.68 -15.44 14.24
C LYS A 230 2.71 -16.18 15.18
N ALA A 231 2.03 -15.46 16.07
CA ALA A 231 1.02 -16.03 16.96
C ALA A 231 -0.17 -16.59 16.17
N LEU A 232 -0.66 -15.85 15.16
CA LEU A 232 -1.73 -16.30 14.28
C LEU A 232 -1.30 -17.57 13.49
N GLU A 233 -0.08 -17.59 12.94
CA GLU A 233 0.44 -18.75 12.21
C GLU A 233 0.49 -19.98 13.11
N ASN A 234 0.97 -19.84 14.34
CA ASN A 234 1.01 -20.94 15.30
C ASN A 234 -0.39 -21.46 15.64
N GLU A 235 -1.36 -20.56 15.84
CA GLU A 235 -2.74 -20.94 16.15
C GLU A 235 -3.42 -21.67 14.98
N VAL A 236 -3.17 -21.21 13.75
CA VAL A 236 -3.65 -21.90 12.53
C VAL A 236 -3.03 -23.31 12.44
N ARG A 237 -1.73 -23.47 12.71
CA ARG A 237 -1.08 -24.78 12.72
C ARG A 237 -1.66 -25.70 13.81
N ASN A 238 -1.91 -25.17 15.00
CA ASN A 238 -2.50 -25.93 16.10
C ASN A 238 -3.93 -26.39 15.76
N THR A 239 -4.73 -25.54 15.11
CA THR A 239 -6.14 -25.83 14.82
C THR A 239 -6.32 -26.75 13.61
N PHE A 240 -5.54 -26.58 12.54
CA PHE A 240 -5.74 -27.29 11.27
C PHE A 240 -4.72 -28.41 11.03
N GLY A 241 -3.64 -28.46 11.80
CA GLY A 241 -2.62 -29.53 11.72
C GLY A 241 -1.95 -29.62 10.35
N SER A 242 -1.76 -30.84 9.87
CA SER A 242 -1.13 -31.13 8.57
C SER A 242 -2.08 -31.01 7.37
N ASN A 243 -3.37 -30.83 7.60
CA ASN A 243 -4.38 -30.78 6.54
C ASN A 243 -4.49 -29.40 5.88
N CYS A 244 -3.56 -28.51 6.14
CA CYS A 244 -3.55 -27.18 5.55
C CYS A 244 -2.17 -26.77 5.02
N THR A 245 -2.18 -25.90 4.03
CA THR A 245 -0.98 -25.17 3.59
C THR A 245 -1.08 -23.73 4.03
N ILE A 246 -0.04 -23.22 4.69
CA ILE A 246 0.05 -21.84 5.13
C ILE A 246 1.11 -21.14 4.29
N GLN A 247 0.74 -20.01 3.67
CA GLN A 247 1.66 -19.13 2.96
C GLN A 247 1.76 -17.80 3.72
N THR A 248 2.97 -17.46 4.13
CA THR A 248 3.31 -16.18 4.75
C THR A 248 4.43 -15.53 3.97
N GLY A 249 4.33 -14.22 3.72
CA GLY A 249 5.40 -13.44 3.12
C GLY A 249 6.34 -12.85 4.17
N ALA A 250 7.34 -12.13 3.71
CA ALA A 250 8.27 -11.39 4.56
C ALA A 250 7.70 -10.06 5.06
N ALA A 251 6.53 -9.66 4.55
CA ALA A 251 5.87 -8.38 4.85
C ALA A 251 4.38 -8.56 5.19
N GLY A 252 3.78 -7.50 5.71
CA GLY A 252 2.32 -7.41 5.91
C GLY A 252 1.81 -8.00 7.22
N THR A 253 0.50 -8.10 7.31
CA THR A 253 -0.22 -8.48 8.53
C THR A 253 -1.14 -9.68 8.33
N SER A 254 -0.93 -10.43 7.24
CA SER A 254 -1.84 -11.50 6.84
C SER A 254 -1.08 -12.75 6.39
N LEU A 255 -1.77 -13.90 6.47
CA LEU A 255 -1.33 -15.15 5.88
C LEU A 255 -2.44 -15.75 5.00
N ALA A 256 -2.07 -16.57 4.03
CA ALA A 256 -3.04 -17.34 3.24
C ALA A 256 -3.08 -18.78 3.77
N LEU A 257 -4.30 -19.22 4.08
CA LEU A 257 -4.60 -20.58 4.52
C LEU A 257 -5.31 -21.33 3.40
N THR A 258 -4.68 -22.35 2.84
CA THR A 258 -5.28 -23.27 1.86
C THR A 258 -5.64 -24.57 2.54
N ILE A 259 -6.90 -24.99 2.40
CA ILE A 259 -7.42 -26.21 3.01
C ILE A 259 -8.35 -26.95 2.04
N PRO A 260 -8.51 -28.29 2.18
CA PRO A 260 -9.53 -29.02 1.46
C PRO A 260 -10.92 -28.49 1.82
N TYR A 261 -11.77 -28.29 0.80
CA TYR A 261 -13.13 -27.82 0.98
C TYR A 261 -13.98 -28.18 -0.25
N ALA A 262 -15.13 -28.81 -0.03
CA ALA A 262 -15.98 -29.35 -1.09
C ALA A 262 -17.21 -28.49 -1.42
N ARG A 263 -17.52 -27.49 -0.57
CA ARG A 263 -18.64 -26.56 -0.77
C ARG A 263 -18.13 -25.27 -1.41
N THR A 264 -19.06 -24.37 -1.76
CA THR A 264 -18.69 -23.08 -2.37
C THR A 264 -18.21 -22.05 -1.35
N GLY A 265 -17.26 -21.22 -1.74
CA GLY A 265 -16.79 -20.11 -0.92
C GLY A 265 -17.88 -19.07 -0.62
N LEU A 266 -18.89 -18.97 -1.49
CA LEU A 266 -20.04 -18.11 -1.24
C LEU A 266 -20.87 -18.60 -0.04
N GLU A 267 -21.11 -19.91 0.05
CA GLU A 267 -21.79 -20.53 1.17
C GLU A 267 -21.01 -20.33 2.47
N LEU A 268 -19.69 -20.59 2.44
CA LEU A 268 -18.81 -20.35 3.57
C LEU A 268 -18.84 -18.90 4.06
N LYS A 269 -18.76 -17.92 3.14
CA LYS A 269 -18.86 -16.49 3.49
C LYS A 269 -20.20 -16.15 4.14
N LYS A 270 -21.28 -16.71 3.63
CA LYS A 270 -22.64 -16.47 4.15
C LYS A 270 -22.77 -17.05 5.57
N GLU A 271 -22.30 -18.27 5.77
CA GLU A 271 -22.34 -18.96 7.07
C GLU A 271 -21.42 -18.27 8.09
N ALA A 272 -20.20 -17.88 7.70
CA ALA A 272 -19.28 -17.13 8.55
C ALA A 272 -19.89 -15.80 9.04
N ARG A 273 -20.57 -15.07 8.14
CA ARG A 273 -21.25 -13.80 8.50
C ARG A 273 -22.34 -13.99 9.56
N MET A 274 -23.07 -15.08 9.54
CA MET A 274 -24.09 -15.39 10.58
C MET A 274 -23.47 -15.58 11.97
N HIS A 275 -22.16 -15.90 12.00
CA HIS A 275 -21.38 -16.04 13.23
C HIS A 275 -20.47 -14.83 13.52
N GLY A 276 -20.70 -13.69 12.86
CA GLY A 276 -19.94 -12.45 13.06
C GLY A 276 -18.54 -12.46 12.44
N MET A 277 -18.19 -13.44 11.57
CA MET A 277 -16.89 -13.54 10.92
C MET A 277 -16.96 -13.08 9.46
N SER A 278 -16.07 -12.16 9.07
CA SER A 278 -15.89 -11.76 7.67
C SER A 278 -14.71 -12.49 7.05
N LEU A 279 -14.94 -13.21 5.95
CA LEU A 279 -13.91 -13.97 5.25
C LEU A 279 -13.56 -13.36 3.90
N LEU A 280 -12.26 -13.27 3.61
CA LEU A 280 -11.75 -12.97 2.28
C LEU A 280 -11.19 -14.24 1.64
N ILE A 281 -11.89 -14.74 0.62
CA ILE A 281 -11.46 -15.88 -0.17
C ILE A 281 -10.59 -15.34 -1.31
N LEU A 282 -9.39 -15.89 -1.45
CA LEU A 282 -8.41 -15.53 -2.47
C LEU A 282 -8.59 -16.38 -3.73
N GLU A 283 -8.73 -17.69 -3.52
CA GLU A 283 -8.82 -18.69 -4.58
C GLU A 283 -9.77 -19.82 -4.13
N GLU A 284 -10.44 -20.41 -5.08
CA GLU A 284 -11.36 -21.52 -4.89
C GLU A 284 -11.29 -22.44 -6.10
N ASN A 285 -11.20 -23.75 -5.88
CA ASN A 285 -11.33 -24.76 -6.90
C ASN A 285 -12.18 -25.95 -6.38
N ALA A 286 -12.35 -26.99 -7.17
CA ALA A 286 -13.22 -28.13 -6.81
C ALA A 286 -12.79 -28.89 -5.54
N ALA A 287 -11.56 -28.73 -5.07
CA ALA A 287 -11.00 -29.54 -3.98
C ALA A 287 -10.51 -28.68 -2.80
N THR A 288 -10.20 -27.40 -3.03
CA THR A 288 -9.57 -26.55 -2.00
C THR A 288 -10.08 -25.13 -2.03
N ILE A 289 -9.99 -24.47 -0.89
CA ILE A 289 -10.25 -23.04 -0.72
C ILE A 289 -9.05 -22.36 -0.07
N THR A 290 -8.69 -21.18 -0.55
CA THR A 290 -7.64 -20.34 0.03
C THR A 290 -8.26 -19.09 0.66
N ILE A 291 -8.06 -18.93 1.96
CA ILE A 291 -8.64 -17.86 2.78
C ILE A 291 -7.51 -16.94 3.27
N LEU A 292 -7.69 -15.63 3.17
CA LEU A 292 -6.79 -14.65 3.78
C LEU A 292 -7.19 -14.43 5.24
N LEU A 293 -6.26 -14.68 6.15
CA LEU A 293 -6.39 -14.40 7.58
C LEU A 293 -5.49 -13.22 7.96
N SER A 294 -6.05 -12.20 8.59
CA SER A 294 -5.30 -11.00 9.01
C SER A 294 -5.23 -10.89 10.52
N CYS A 295 -4.05 -10.57 11.04
CA CYS A 295 -3.83 -10.33 12.46
C CYS A 295 -4.06 -8.86 12.87
N SER A 296 -4.40 -7.98 11.93
CA SER A 296 -4.43 -6.52 12.19
C SER A 296 -5.67 -6.07 12.96
N SER A 297 -6.81 -6.73 12.74
CA SER A 297 -8.13 -6.25 13.19
C SER A 297 -8.66 -6.91 14.46
N ILE A 298 -7.98 -7.92 14.98
CA ILE A 298 -8.39 -8.67 16.18
C ILE A 298 -7.26 -8.76 17.19
N THR A 299 -7.55 -9.02 18.45
CA THR A 299 -6.54 -9.20 19.51
C THR A 299 -5.90 -10.60 19.40
N THR A 300 -4.77 -10.81 20.05
CA THR A 300 -4.13 -12.13 20.09
C THR A 300 -4.99 -13.18 20.79
N ASP A 301 -5.78 -12.76 21.78
CA ASP A 301 -6.66 -13.63 22.56
C ASP A 301 -7.85 -14.16 21.73
N ASP A 302 -8.20 -13.45 20.66
CA ASP A 302 -9.27 -13.83 19.74
C ASP A 302 -8.82 -14.82 18.65
N PHE A 303 -7.50 -15.10 18.51
CA PHE A 303 -7.01 -15.99 17.46
C PHE A 303 -7.51 -17.43 17.63
N ALA A 304 -7.43 -17.99 18.84
CA ALA A 304 -7.90 -19.35 19.10
C ALA A 304 -9.41 -19.50 18.87
N PRO A 305 -10.30 -18.67 19.45
CA PRO A 305 -11.73 -18.73 19.16
C PRO A 305 -12.06 -18.56 17.68
N ALA A 306 -11.38 -17.64 16.97
CA ALA A 306 -11.61 -17.43 15.54
C ALA A 306 -11.19 -18.63 14.68
N CYS A 307 -10.02 -19.22 14.95
CA CYS A 307 -9.55 -20.42 14.25
C CYS A 307 -10.46 -21.63 14.52
N GLN A 308 -10.92 -21.82 15.76
CA GLN A 308 -11.86 -22.88 16.12
C GLN A 308 -13.23 -22.69 15.44
N LEU A 309 -13.74 -21.45 15.37
CA LEU A 309 -14.97 -21.17 14.64
C LEU A 309 -14.80 -21.49 13.16
N LEU A 310 -13.71 -21.01 12.53
CA LEU A 310 -13.42 -21.28 11.13
C LEU A 310 -13.33 -22.81 10.87
N SER A 311 -12.63 -23.55 11.72
CA SER A 311 -12.53 -25.02 11.62
C SER A 311 -13.88 -25.70 11.67
N ARG A 312 -14.79 -25.27 12.57
CA ARG A 312 -16.16 -25.80 12.64
C ARG A 312 -16.98 -25.52 11.39
N LEU A 313 -16.83 -24.33 10.80
CA LEU A 313 -17.54 -23.94 9.57
C LEU A 313 -17.06 -24.73 8.34
N LEU A 314 -15.78 -25.09 8.32
CA LEU A 314 -15.18 -25.84 7.22
C LEU A 314 -15.44 -27.35 7.28
N ASN A 315 -15.75 -27.88 8.47
CA ASN A 315 -16.04 -29.30 8.68
C ASN A 315 -17.54 -29.65 8.67
N LYS A 316 -18.41 -28.67 8.38
CA LYS A 316 -19.83 -28.87 8.14
C LYS A 316 -20.09 -29.20 6.66
#